data_28b211b6e2b17db0d547ffdb81a57fb5
#
_entry.id   28b211b6e2b17db0d547ffdb81a57fb5
#
_cell.length_a   1.000
_cell.length_b   1.000
_cell.length_c   1.000
_cell.angle_alpha   90.00
_cell.angle_beta   90.00
_cell.angle_gamma   90.00
#
_symmetry.space_group_name_H-M   'P 1'
#
loop_
_entity.id
_entity.type
_entity.pdbx_description
1 polymer ?
#
loop_
_entity_poly.entity_id
_entity_poly.type
_entity_poly.pdbx_seq_one_letter_code
_entity_poly.pdbx_strand_id
1 'polypeptide(L)'
;RMLVVPALFDEANKLRHLTVEVMRRLDGAGIDCFLPDLPGTNESLRDLSAVELEDWRMAVEAAARHFAATHVLAIRGGGLLLPPGLPGWLHAPVKGASLLRTLLRARILASREAGVEETGEALLEHGMKHGLDLAGFTLSGEMIRQLHEAQTADDACLTSIEQDLVGGRPLWLRAEPDHDPAQADALAAIVTMGCKA
;
A
#
# COMPACT_ATOMS: atom_id res chain seq x y z
N ARG A 1 -12.35 1.05 16.31
CA ARG A 1 -11.38 0.05 15.84
C ARG A 1 -10.94 0.41 14.43
N MET A 2 -9.64 0.58 14.26
CA MET A 2 -9.03 1.03 13.02
C MET A 2 -8.33 -0.15 12.32
N LEU A 3 -8.76 -0.48 11.10
CA LEU A 3 -7.98 -1.35 10.23
C LEU A 3 -6.96 -0.51 9.48
N VAL A 4 -5.69 -0.79 9.64
CA VAL A 4 -4.62 -0.14 8.88
C VAL A 4 -4.27 -1.03 7.69
N VAL A 5 -4.44 -0.51 6.48
CA VAL A 5 -4.08 -1.23 5.24
C VAL A 5 -2.73 -0.69 4.76
N PRO A 6 -1.69 -1.54 4.71
CA PRO A 6 -0.33 -1.08 4.47
C PRO A 6 -0.12 -0.60 3.03
N ALA A 7 0.94 0.15 2.80
CA ALA A 7 1.49 0.36 1.47
C ALA A 7 1.89 -0.98 0.85
N LEU A 8 2.04 -1.01 -0.47
CA LEU A 8 2.30 -2.23 -1.22
C LEU A 8 3.76 -2.28 -1.73
N PHE A 9 4.28 -3.50 -1.87
CA PHE A 9 5.61 -3.78 -2.42
C PHE A 9 6.74 -3.06 -1.65
N ASP A 10 7.66 -2.43 -2.36
CA ASP A 10 8.79 -1.70 -1.79
C ASP A 10 8.36 -0.55 -0.86
N GLU A 11 7.26 0.13 -1.16
CA GLU A 11 6.72 1.17 -0.29
C GLU A 11 6.28 0.61 1.08
N ALA A 12 5.87 -0.66 1.17
CA ALA A 12 5.50 -1.29 2.44
C ALA A 12 6.68 -1.34 3.41
N ASN A 13 7.86 -1.69 2.92
CA ASN A 13 9.08 -1.70 3.74
C ASN A 13 9.49 -0.28 4.15
N LYS A 14 9.50 0.67 3.20
CA LYS A 14 9.88 2.07 3.45
C LYS A 14 8.97 2.77 4.45
N LEU A 15 7.69 2.44 4.45
CA LEU A 15 6.67 3.07 5.30
C LEU A 15 6.32 2.27 6.55
N ARG A 16 6.96 1.11 6.78
CA ARG A 16 6.63 0.27 7.94
C ARG A 16 6.83 1.01 9.27
N HIS A 17 7.93 1.75 9.41
CA HIS A 17 8.19 2.52 10.62
C HIS A 17 7.12 3.60 10.83
N LEU A 18 6.81 4.41 9.80
CA LEU A 18 5.74 5.40 9.86
C LEU A 18 4.41 4.75 10.27
N THR A 19 4.05 3.64 9.63
CA THR A 19 2.80 2.92 9.91
C THR A 19 2.70 2.51 11.37
N VAL A 20 3.74 1.88 11.92
CA VAL A 20 3.77 1.43 13.32
C VAL A 20 3.74 2.62 14.29
N GLU A 21 4.46 3.69 13.98
CA GLU A 21 4.47 4.90 14.82
C GLU A 21 3.12 5.64 14.81
N VAL A 22 2.41 5.65 13.68
CA VAL A 22 1.03 6.17 13.62
C VAL A 22 0.10 5.30 14.48
N MET A 23 0.18 3.96 14.35
CA MET A 23 -0.63 3.04 15.15
C MET A 23 -0.40 3.23 16.66
N ARG A 24 0.85 3.40 17.10
CA ARG A 24 1.17 3.67 18.52
C ARG A 24 0.52 4.95 19.04
N ARG A 25 0.46 5.99 18.23
CA ARG A 25 -0.18 7.27 18.58
C ARG A 25 -1.69 7.15 18.63
N LEU A 26 -2.27 6.41 17.68
CA LEU A 26 -3.71 6.11 17.68
C LEU A 26 -4.11 5.27 18.90
N ASP A 27 -3.32 4.27 19.26
CA ASP A 27 -3.51 3.45 20.47
C ASP A 27 -3.46 4.33 21.73
N GLY A 28 -2.46 5.21 21.83
CA GLY A 28 -2.37 6.22 22.90
C GLY A 28 -3.55 7.18 22.95
N ALA A 29 -4.31 7.36 21.86
CA ALA A 29 -5.54 8.13 21.79
C ALA A 29 -6.82 7.30 22.04
N GLY A 30 -6.67 6.01 22.36
CA GLY A 30 -7.76 5.07 22.66
C GLY A 30 -8.39 4.44 21.41
N ILE A 31 -7.67 4.39 20.29
CA ILE A 31 -8.11 3.77 19.04
C ILE A 31 -7.35 2.46 18.82
N ASP A 32 -8.02 1.32 19.00
CA ASP A 32 -7.45 0.00 18.70
C ASP A 32 -7.09 -0.10 17.22
N CYS A 33 -5.85 -0.45 16.90
CA CYS A 33 -5.34 -0.55 15.53
C CYS A 33 -4.93 -1.98 15.17
N PHE A 34 -5.27 -2.42 13.96
CA PHE A 34 -4.97 -3.75 13.44
C PHE A 34 -4.30 -3.60 12.07
N LEU A 35 -3.13 -4.21 11.89
CA LEU A 35 -2.37 -4.22 10.64
C LEU A 35 -2.20 -5.66 10.18
N PRO A 36 -3.01 -6.14 9.23
CA PRO A 36 -2.88 -7.50 8.72
C PRO A 36 -1.68 -7.63 7.78
N ASP A 37 -1.02 -8.79 7.80
CA ASP A 37 -0.14 -9.19 6.72
C ASP A 37 -0.98 -9.66 5.53
N LEU A 38 -0.65 -9.15 4.35
CA LEU A 38 -1.31 -9.57 3.12
C LEU A 38 -0.78 -10.93 2.66
N PRO A 39 -1.58 -11.77 1.99
CA PRO A 39 -1.11 -13.04 1.43
C PRO A 39 0.16 -12.86 0.58
N GLY A 40 1.18 -13.67 0.84
CA GLY A 40 2.46 -13.61 0.13
C GLY A 40 3.41 -12.49 0.58
N THR A 41 3.10 -11.80 1.69
CA THR A 41 3.96 -10.75 2.27
C THR A 41 4.33 -11.07 3.71
N ASN A 42 5.43 -10.51 4.20
CA ASN A 42 5.93 -10.60 5.57
C ASN A 42 5.87 -12.05 6.12
N GLU A 43 5.04 -12.32 7.13
CA GLU A 43 4.92 -13.62 7.80
C GLU A 43 3.98 -14.61 7.05
N SER A 44 3.39 -14.21 5.92
CA SER A 44 2.54 -15.10 5.13
C SER A 44 3.36 -16.22 4.50
N LEU A 45 2.89 -17.47 4.66
CA LEU A 45 3.50 -18.65 4.03
C LEU A 45 3.04 -18.87 2.58
N ARG A 46 2.15 -18.03 2.06
CA ARG A 46 1.66 -18.13 0.69
C ARG A 46 2.71 -17.59 -0.29
N ASP A 47 2.91 -18.28 -1.41
CA ASP A 47 3.80 -17.78 -2.46
C ASP A 47 3.16 -16.58 -3.18
N LEU A 48 3.87 -15.45 -3.23
CA LEU A 48 3.40 -14.23 -3.87
C LEU A 48 3.11 -14.42 -5.37
N SER A 49 3.85 -15.31 -6.04
CA SER A 49 3.64 -15.61 -7.46
C SER A 49 2.28 -16.26 -7.75
N ALA A 50 1.62 -16.81 -6.72
CA ALA A 50 0.30 -17.40 -6.78
C ALA A 50 -0.81 -16.51 -6.18
N VAL A 51 -0.51 -15.24 -5.91
CA VAL A 51 -1.43 -14.27 -5.32
C VAL A 51 -1.89 -13.28 -6.39
N GLU A 52 -3.15 -12.90 -6.31
CA GLU A 52 -3.78 -11.88 -7.11
C GLU A 52 -4.16 -10.65 -6.25
N LEU A 53 -4.42 -9.51 -6.89
CA LEU A 53 -4.87 -8.32 -6.18
C LEU A 53 -6.21 -8.56 -5.45
N GLU A 54 -7.06 -9.38 -6.03
CA GLU A 54 -8.35 -9.77 -5.45
C GLU A 54 -8.16 -10.62 -4.18
N ASP A 55 -7.14 -11.47 -4.09
CA ASP A 55 -6.80 -12.18 -2.86
C ASP A 55 -6.48 -11.20 -1.72
N TRP A 56 -5.78 -10.11 -2.03
CA TRP A 56 -5.49 -9.06 -1.06
C TRP A 56 -6.74 -8.30 -0.62
N ARG A 57 -7.65 -7.99 -1.55
CA ARG A 57 -8.94 -7.37 -1.23
C ARG A 57 -9.77 -8.25 -0.30
N MET A 58 -9.89 -9.54 -0.64
CA MET A 58 -10.59 -10.51 0.21
C MET A 58 -9.94 -10.63 1.60
N ALA A 59 -8.62 -10.60 1.70
CA ALA A 59 -7.90 -10.65 2.96
C ALA A 59 -8.16 -9.40 3.83
N VAL A 60 -8.16 -8.22 3.22
CA VAL A 60 -8.47 -6.96 3.92
C VAL A 60 -9.92 -6.94 4.39
N GLU A 61 -10.87 -7.39 3.56
CA GLU A 61 -12.28 -7.51 3.94
C GLU A 61 -12.49 -8.53 5.07
N ALA A 62 -11.81 -9.68 5.01
CA ALA A 62 -11.84 -10.68 6.08
C ALA A 62 -11.27 -10.14 7.38
N ALA A 63 -10.16 -9.39 7.34
CA ALA A 63 -9.58 -8.72 8.50
C ALA A 63 -10.53 -7.66 9.08
N ALA A 64 -11.18 -6.85 8.23
CA ALA A 64 -12.16 -5.86 8.65
C ALA A 64 -13.32 -6.52 9.46
N ARG A 65 -13.84 -7.64 8.95
CA ARG A 65 -14.87 -8.41 9.65
C ARG A 65 -14.36 -9.05 10.95
N HIS A 66 -13.19 -9.69 10.90
CA HIS A 66 -12.61 -10.39 12.05
C HIS A 66 -12.35 -9.47 13.24
N PHE A 67 -11.78 -8.30 13.00
CA PHE A 67 -11.50 -7.30 14.03
C PHE A 67 -12.67 -6.38 14.33
N ALA A 68 -13.82 -6.57 13.67
CA ALA A 68 -14.98 -5.67 13.75
C ALA A 68 -14.53 -4.21 13.56
N ALA A 69 -13.75 -3.94 12.51
CA ALA A 69 -13.24 -2.62 12.21
C ALA A 69 -14.40 -1.65 11.93
N THR A 70 -14.33 -0.47 12.52
CA THR A 70 -15.30 0.61 12.33
C THR A 70 -14.79 1.66 11.34
N HIS A 71 -13.49 1.73 11.18
CA HIS A 71 -12.80 2.68 10.29
C HIS A 71 -11.59 2.03 9.64
N VAL A 72 -11.13 2.63 8.56
CA VAL A 72 -9.92 2.22 7.85
C VAL A 72 -8.94 3.39 7.71
N LEU A 73 -7.65 3.09 7.82
CA LEU A 73 -6.56 3.96 7.36
C LEU A 73 -5.75 3.21 6.32
N ALA A 74 -5.86 3.60 5.07
CA ALA A 74 -5.07 3.01 4.00
C ALA A 74 -3.89 3.90 3.64
N ILE A 75 -2.73 3.29 3.49
CA ILE A 75 -1.48 3.99 3.18
C ILE A 75 -1.10 3.68 1.73
N ARG A 76 -0.93 4.71 0.90
CA ARG A 76 -0.50 4.60 -0.49
C ARG A 76 -1.34 3.59 -1.30
N GLY A 77 -0.68 2.53 -1.81
CA GLY A 77 -1.32 1.44 -2.55
C GLY A 77 -2.34 0.64 -1.75
N GLY A 78 -2.33 0.71 -0.42
CA GLY A 78 -3.38 0.11 0.42
C GLY A 78 -4.79 0.60 0.07
N GLY A 79 -4.90 1.82 -0.50
CA GLY A 79 -6.17 2.36 -0.99
C GLY A 79 -6.79 1.60 -2.18
N LEU A 80 -6.05 0.66 -2.81
CA LEU A 80 -6.56 -0.21 -3.86
C LEU A 80 -7.33 -1.44 -3.33
N LEU A 81 -7.26 -1.67 -2.00
CA LEU A 81 -7.71 -2.91 -1.37
C LEU A 81 -8.92 -2.73 -0.47
N LEU A 82 -9.48 -1.52 -0.38
CA LEU A 82 -10.47 -1.21 0.63
C LEU A 82 -11.81 -1.92 0.40
N PRO A 83 -12.41 -2.45 1.48
CA PRO A 83 -13.77 -2.96 1.41
C PRO A 83 -14.76 -1.79 1.21
N PRO A 84 -15.85 -2.00 0.44
CA PRO A 84 -16.82 -0.94 0.21
C PRO A 84 -17.54 -0.55 1.51
N GLY A 85 -17.85 0.75 1.65
CA GLY A 85 -18.69 1.28 2.71
C GLY A 85 -18.03 1.38 4.11
N LEU A 86 -16.75 1.08 4.24
CA LEU A 86 -16.03 1.29 5.50
C LEU A 86 -15.44 2.72 5.51
N PRO A 87 -15.88 3.59 6.43
CA PRO A 87 -15.39 4.97 6.46
C PRO A 87 -13.92 5.04 6.90
N GLY A 88 -13.22 6.09 6.48
CA GLY A 88 -11.84 6.25 6.90
C GLY A 88 -11.00 7.21 6.05
N TRP A 89 -9.70 6.93 6.00
CA TRP A 89 -8.71 7.82 5.43
C TRP A 89 -7.79 7.10 4.45
N LEU A 90 -7.43 7.85 3.40
CA LEU A 90 -6.44 7.45 2.39
C LEU A 90 -5.22 8.37 2.52
N HIS A 91 -4.10 7.88 3.07
CA HIS A 91 -2.88 8.68 3.09
C HIS A 91 -2.13 8.56 1.76
N ALA A 92 -2.03 9.69 1.07
CA ALA A 92 -1.34 9.85 -0.22
C ALA A 92 -1.65 8.72 -1.22
N PRO A 93 -2.93 8.48 -1.56
CA PRO A 93 -3.35 7.34 -2.37
C PRO A 93 -2.65 7.31 -3.73
N VAL A 94 -2.44 6.12 -4.26
CA VAL A 94 -1.76 5.92 -5.54
C VAL A 94 -2.48 4.87 -6.39
N LYS A 95 -2.60 5.11 -7.69
CA LYS A 95 -3.17 4.16 -8.64
C LYS A 95 -2.25 2.98 -8.87
N GLY A 96 -2.82 1.80 -9.14
CA GLY A 96 -2.04 0.59 -9.39
C GLY A 96 -1.08 0.72 -10.58
N ALA A 97 -1.50 1.35 -11.67
CA ALA A 97 -0.62 1.64 -12.81
C ALA A 97 0.62 2.48 -12.44
N SER A 98 0.53 3.34 -11.43
CA SER A 98 1.67 4.14 -10.97
C SER A 98 2.64 3.31 -10.12
N LEU A 99 2.13 2.38 -9.30
CA LEU A 99 2.96 1.40 -8.59
C LEU A 99 3.71 0.52 -9.57
N LEU A 100 3.01 -0.07 -10.55
CA LEU A 100 3.64 -0.87 -11.60
C LEU A 100 4.72 -0.10 -12.35
N ARG A 101 4.48 1.15 -12.69
CA ARG A 101 5.47 2.00 -13.37
C ARG A 101 6.74 2.16 -12.52
N THR A 102 6.61 2.27 -11.21
CA THR A 102 7.75 2.37 -10.30
C THR A 102 8.54 1.06 -10.27
N LEU A 103 7.86 -0.08 -10.17
CA LEU A 103 8.50 -1.41 -10.20
C LEU A 103 9.19 -1.69 -11.54
N LEU A 104 8.54 -1.36 -12.67
CA LEU A 104 9.11 -1.50 -14.01
C LEU A 104 10.36 -0.62 -14.20
N ARG A 105 10.34 0.61 -13.67
CA ARG A 105 11.54 1.49 -13.72
C ARG A 105 12.71 0.90 -12.95
N ALA A 106 12.47 0.33 -11.77
CA ALA A 106 13.50 -0.34 -10.99
C ALA A 106 14.09 -1.54 -11.77
N ARG A 107 13.24 -2.35 -12.41
CA ARG A 107 13.67 -3.45 -13.28
C ARG A 107 14.52 -2.97 -14.44
N ILE A 108 14.09 -1.94 -15.19
CA ILE A 108 14.81 -1.39 -16.34
C ILE A 108 16.18 -0.86 -15.91
N LEU A 109 16.28 -0.22 -14.75
CA LEU A 109 17.54 0.27 -14.22
C LEU A 109 18.50 -0.89 -13.96
N ALA A 110 18.05 -1.94 -13.26
CA ALA A 110 18.85 -3.12 -12.99
C ALA A 110 19.29 -3.85 -14.27
N SER A 111 18.40 -3.98 -15.25
CA SER A 111 18.71 -4.58 -16.56
C SER A 111 19.78 -3.80 -17.32
N ARG A 112 19.69 -2.46 -17.29
CA ARG A 112 20.69 -1.59 -17.93
C ARG A 112 22.07 -1.74 -17.28
N GLU A 113 22.13 -1.86 -15.95
CA GLU A 113 23.39 -2.14 -15.23
C GLU A 113 23.96 -3.52 -15.61
N ALA A 114 23.11 -4.48 -15.95
CA ALA A 114 23.50 -5.80 -16.46
C ALA A 114 23.77 -5.83 -17.99
N GLY A 115 23.71 -4.67 -18.68
CA GLY A 115 23.94 -4.57 -20.12
C GLY A 115 22.77 -5.05 -21.00
N VAL A 116 21.56 -5.17 -20.42
CA VAL A 116 20.35 -5.57 -21.15
C VAL A 116 19.44 -4.37 -21.36
N GLU A 117 18.99 -4.16 -22.60
CA GLU A 117 18.01 -3.12 -22.91
C GLU A 117 16.59 -3.66 -22.83
N GLU A 118 15.80 -3.13 -21.91
CA GLU A 118 14.37 -3.44 -21.74
C GLU A 118 13.56 -2.14 -21.80
N THR A 119 12.34 -2.21 -22.33
CA THR A 119 11.40 -1.08 -22.33
C THR A 119 10.22 -1.36 -21.42
N GLY A 120 9.65 -0.31 -20.82
CA GLY A 120 8.51 -0.45 -19.90
C GLY A 120 7.27 -1.06 -20.59
N GLU A 121 7.04 -0.73 -21.85
CA GLU A 121 5.92 -1.23 -22.64
C GLU A 121 6.05 -2.73 -22.92
N ALA A 122 7.21 -3.18 -23.39
CA ALA A 122 7.48 -4.59 -23.67
C ALA A 122 7.43 -5.44 -22.40
N LEU A 123 8.01 -4.92 -21.28
CA LEU A 123 7.94 -5.60 -19.99
C LEU A 123 6.50 -5.71 -19.47
N LEU A 124 5.70 -4.66 -19.60
CA LEU A 124 4.30 -4.67 -19.16
C LEU A 124 3.48 -5.67 -19.98
N GLU A 125 3.63 -5.66 -21.32
CA GLU A 125 2.94 -6.61 -22.19
C GLU A 125 3.35 -8.06 -21.89
N HIS A 126 4.64 -8.33 -21.74
CA HIS A 126 5.16 -9.63 -21.37
C HIS A 126 4.65 -10.05 -19.98
N GLY A 127 4.74 -9.15 -19.01
CA GLY A 127 4.33 -9.40 -17.64
C GLY A 127 2.85 -9.72 -17.51
N MET A 128 1.98 -9.06 -18.24
CA MET A 128 0.53 -9.35 -18.26
C MET A 128 0.22 -10.75 -18.80
N LYS A 129 1.09 -11.32 -19.65
CA LYS A 129 0.88 -12.66 -20.23
C LYS A 129 1.51 -13.78 -19.40
N HIS A 130 2.68 -13.53 -18.83
CA HIS A 130 3.54 -14.58 -18.27
C HIS A 130 3.94 -14.36 -16.82
N GLY A 131 3.57 -13.23 -16.22
CA GLY A 131 4.14 -12.80 -14.96
C GLY A 131 5.53 -12.20 -15.14
N LEU A 132 6.09 -11.60 -14.09
CA LEU A 132 7.37 -10.92 -14.15
C LEU A 132 7.98 -10.74 -12.77
N ASP A 133 9.31 -10.86 -12.70
CA ASP A 133 10.07 -10.46 -11.51
C ASP A 133 10.35 -8.96 -11.56
N LEU A 134 9.81 -8.23 -10.61
CA LEU A 134 9.91 -6.78 -10.49
C LEU A 134 10.45 -6.40 -9.12
N ALA A 135 11.66 -5.85 -9.07
CA ALA A 135 12.28 -5.34 -7.84
C ALA A 135 12.25 -6.35 -6.66
N GLY A 136 12.45 -7.65 -6.96
CA GLY A 136 12.43 -8.72 -5.95
C GLY A 136 11.05 -9.31 -5.66
N PHE A 137 10.01 -8.90 -6.38
CA PHE A 137 8.66 -9.46 -6.29
C PHE A 137 8.33 -10.26 -7.55
N THR A 138 8.07 -11.55 -7.40
CA THR A 138 7.57 -12.40 -8.50
C THR A 138 6.06 -12.25 -8.58
N LEU A 139 5.57 -11.55 -9.61
CA LEU A 139 4.16 -11.25 -9.79
C LEU A 139 3.57 -12.11 -10.91
N SER A 140 2.37 -12.66 -10.71
CA SER A 140 1.61 -13.34 -11.74
C SER A 140 1.14 -12.37 -12.82
N GLY A 141 0.84 -12.88 -14.02
CA GLY A 141 0.26 -12.06 -15.08
C GLY A 141 -1.09 -11.46 -14.70
N GLU A 142 -1.87 -12.18 -13.89
CA GLU A 142 -3.15 -11.68 -13.37
C GLU A 142 -2.95 -10.55 -12.37
N MET A 143 -2.02 -10.68 -11.42
CA MET A 143 -1.68 -9.60 -10.50
C MET A 143 -1.29 -8.32 -11.26
N ILE A 144 -0.47 -8.45 -12.31
CA ILE A 144 -0.02 -7.31 -13.13
C ILE A 144 -1.20 -6.67 -13.87
N ARG A 145 -2.11 -7.46 -14.47
CA ARG A 145 -3.33 -6.93 -15.12
C ARG A 145 -4.22 -6.19 -14.15
N GLN A 146 -4.54 -6.82 -13.03
CA GLN A 146 -5.40 -6.24 -11.99
C GLN A 146 -4.80 -4.94 -11.42
N LEU A 147 -3.48 -4.92 -11.14
CA LEU A 147 -2.80 -3.69 -10.71
C LEU A 147 -2.84 -2.60 -11.79
N HIS A 148 -2.63 -2.96 -13.05
CA HIS A 148 -2.65 -1.96 -14.14
C HIS A 148 -3.99 -1.22 -14.23
N GLU A 149 -5.09 -1.90 -13.98
CA GLU A 149 -6.45 -1.37 -14.04
C GLU A 149 -6.92 -0.75 -12.72
N ALA A 150 -6.28 -1.12 -11.59
CA ALA A 150 -6.75 -0.74 -10.26
C ALA A 150 -6.71 0.78 -10.04
N GLN A 151 -7.84 1.30 -9.60
CA GLN A 151 -8.01 2.68 -9.15
C GLN A 151 -8.18 2.70 -7.63
N THR A 152 -7.80 3.80 -7.01
CA THR A 152 -8.11 4.06 -5.60
C THR A 152 -9.62 4.13 -5.39
N ALA A 153 -10.07 3.67 -4.25
CA ALA A 153 -11.49 3.78 -3.89
C ALA A 153 -11.91 5.26 -3.92
N ASP A 154 -13.00 5.53 -4.65
CA ASP A 154 -13.68 6.83 -4.70
C ASP A 154 -15.04 6.65 -4.02
N ASP A 155 -15.05 6.77 -2.69
CA ASP A 155 -16.24 6.60 -1.86
C ASP A 155 -16.40 7.84 -0.98
N ALA A 156 -17.61 8.36 -0.88
CA ALA A 156 -17.94 9.56 -0.09
C ALA A 156 -17.64 9.41 1.41
N CYS A 157 -17.49 8.18 1.90
CA CYS A 157 -17.09 7.91 3.30
C CYS A 157 -15.57 7.92 3.52
N LEU A 158 -14.77 8.12 2.48
CA LEU A 158 -13.31 8.15 2.54
C LEU A 158 -12.78 9.57 2.39
N THR A 159 -11.83 9.95 3.23
CA THR A 159 -11.15 11.25 3.19
C THR A 159 -9.69 11.07 2.77
N SER A 160 -9.27 11.71 1.69
CA SER A 160 -7.85 11.74 1.28
C SER A 160 -7.05 12.69 2.16
N ILE A 161 -5.92 12.21 2.64
CA ILE A 161 -4.89 12.98 3.36
C ILE A 161 -3.67 13.05 2.45
N GLU A 162 -3.52 14.15 1.75
CA GLU A 162 -2.37 14.36 0.87
C GLU A 162 -1.10 14.61 1.69
N GLN A 163 0.07 14.32 1.09
CA GLN A 163 1.37 14.48 1.76
C GLN A 163 1.61 15.90 2.28
N ASP A 164 1.12 16.91 1.58
CA ASP A 164 1.30 18.31 1.97
C ASP A 164 0.61 18.64 3.31
N LEU A 165 -0.49 17.94 3.64
CA LEU A 165 -1.17 18.09 4.94
C LEU A 165 -0.37 17.45 6.08
N VAL A 166 0.36 16.38 5.80
CA VAL A 166 1.22 15.70 6.78
C VAL A 166 2.55 16.44 6.93
N GLY A 167 3.00 17.07 5.85
CA GLY A 167 4.29 17.79 5.77
C GLY A 167 5.48 16.85 5.55
N GLY A 168 6.66 17.46 5.50
CA GLY A 168 7.91 16.76 5.30
C GLY A 168 8.08 16.18 3.87
N ARG A 169 9.18 15.49 3.63
CA ARG A 169 9.43 14.82 2.35
C ARG A 169 8.81 13.44 2.33
N PRO A 170 8.19 13.01 1.22
CA PRO A 170 7.60 11.68 1.08
C PRO A 170 8.61 10.57 1.40
N LEU A 171 8.34 9.77 2.44
CA LEU A 171 9.24 8.70 2.88
C LEU A 171 9.34 7.56 1.85
N TRP A 172 8.29 7.31 1.07
CA TRP A 172 8.29 6.28 0.01
C TRP A 172 9.21 6.62 -1.17
N LEU A 173 9.65 7.87 -1.30
CA LEU A 173 10.61 8.31 -2.33
C LEU A 173 12.07 8.21 -1.87
N ARG A 174 12.32 7.85 -0.61
CA ARG A 174 13.67 7.63 -0.10
C ARG A 174 14.27 6.37 -0.71
N ALA A 175 15.59 6.36 -0.84
CA ALA A 175 16.31 5.16 -1.31
C ALA A 175 16.19 4.02 -0.30
N GLU A 176 16.25 4.35 1.00
CA GLU A 176 16.17 3.42 2.11
C GLU A 176 15.03 3.81 3.07
N PRO A 177 14.53 2.86 3.89
CA PRO A 177 13.60 3.16 4.97
C PRO A 177 14.12 4.28 5.85
N ASP A 178 13.27 5.26 6.15
CA ASP A 178 13.60 6.44 6.94
C ASP A 178 12.49 6.74 7.94
N HIS A 179 12.75 7.63 8.88
CA HIS A 179 11.83 7.98 9.95
C HIS A 179 11.66 9.50 10.03
N ASP A 180 10.41 9.92 10.19
CA ASP A 180 10.04 11.31 10.45
C ASP A 180 8.92 11.35 11.51
N PRO A 181 9.26 11.63 12.79
CA PRO A 181 8.27 11.67 13.87
C PRO A 181 7.17 12.70 13.62
N ALA A 182 7.50 13.83 12.98
CA ALA A 182 6.52 14.88 12.73
C ALA A 182 5.43 14.42 11.75
N GLN A 183 5.80 13.62 10.74
CA GLN A 183 4.82 13.01 9.84
C GLN A 183 3.90 12.03 10.59
N ALA A 184 4.45 11.21 11.47
CA ALA A 184 3.66 10.28 12.27
C ALA A 184 2.71 11.03 13.22
N ASP A 185 3.17 12.12 13.86
CA ASP A 185 2.35 12.99 14.73
C ASP A 185 1.21 13.63 13.94
N ALA A 186 1.50 14.23 12.79
CA ALA A 186 0.51 14.90 11.95
C ALA A 186 -0.56 13.95 11.43
N LEU A 187 -0.15 12.79 10.88
CA LEU A 187 -1.08 11.80 10.34
C LEU A 187 -1.99 11.22 11.44
N ALA A 188 -1.42 10.85 12.59
CA ALA A 188 -2.19 10.35 13.72
C ALA A 188 -3.15 11.41 14.28
N ALA A 189 -2.75 12.68 14.35
CA ALA A 189 -3.60 13.77 14.82
C ALA A 189 -4.81 13.98 13.89
N ILE A 190 -4.61 14.00 12.57
CA ILE A 190 -5.69 14.15 11.59
C ILE A 190 -6.71 13.01 11.74
N VAL A 191 -6.23 11.76 11.80
CA VAL A 191 -7.09 10.57 11.94
C VAL A 191 -7.84 10.59 13.28
N THR A 192 -7.15 10.92 14.39
CA THR A 192 -7.76 11.00 15.72
C THR A 192 -8.87 12.03 15.79
N MET A 193 -8.66 13.21 15.20
CA MET A 193 -9.69 14.25 15.14
C MET A 193 -10.91 13.81 14.35
N GLY A 194 -10.71 13.15 13.22
CA GLY A 194 -11.80 12.67 12.40
C GLY A 194 -12.59 11.50 13.02
N CYS A 195 -11.97 10.66 13.86
CA CYS A 195 -12.67 9.61 14.60
C CYS A 195 -13.59 10.14 15.73
N LYS A 196 -13.36 11.37 16.18
CA LYS A 196 -14.10 11.98 17.29
C LYS A 196 -15.18 12.97 16.83
N ALA A 197 -15.21 13.29 15.55
CA ALA A 197 -16.19 14.17 14.92
C ALA A 197 -17.45 13.40 14.54
#